data_b485c114b0ffb9237c30c5408e97aa66
#
_entry.id   b485c114b0ffb9237c30c5408e97aa66
#
_cell.length_a   1.000
_cell.length_b   1.000
_cell.length_c   1.000
_cell.angle_alpha   90.00
_cell.angle_beta   90.00
_cell.angle_gamma   90.00
#
_symmetry.space_group_name_H-M   'P 1'
#
loop_
_entity.id
_entity.type
_entity.pdbx_description
1 polymer ?
#
loop_
_entity_poly.entity_id
_entity_poly.type
_entity_poly.pdbx_seq_one_letter_code
_entity_poly.pdbx_strand_id
1 'polypeptide(L)'
;MKYPIGMKLNRTWLAFANRKRCRHADAIHSLGFISWRMGRARFSIGDIVYLFMSDERCVRFKMVVTAENCKREDQAFWVETPPNDITYKLELLEEYEGTKLSEKELCMHGLKGGRSLEVPNCNNSELICYIKSIF
;
A
#
# COMPACT_ATOMS: atom_id res chain seq x y z
N MET A 1 13.95 -23.33 9.62
CA MET A 1 12.51 -23.69 9.59
C MET A 1 12.13 -24.11 8.19
N LYS A 2 11.43 -25.21 8.06
CA LYS A 2 10.93 -25.66 6.76
C LYS A 2 9.47 -25.24 6.60
N TYR A 3 9.12 -24.73 5.42
CA TYR A 3 7.75 -24.40 5.06
C TYR A 3 7.13 -25.57 4.31
N PRO A 4 5.83 -25.81 4.44
CA PRO A 4 5.13 -26.81 3.64
C PRO A 4 5.33 -26.56 2.15
N ILE A 5 5.32 -27.63 1.36
CA ILE A 5 5.40 -27.52 -0.10
C ILE A 5 4.22 -26.69 -0.61
N GLY A 6 4.50 -25.72 -1.46
CA GLY A 6 3.50 -24.81 -2.02
C GLY A 6 3.18 -23.59 -1.17
N MET A 7 3.75 -23.47 0.02
CA MET A 7 3.59 -22.29 0.86
C MET A 7 4.48 -21.15 0.35
N LYS A 8 3.88 -19.97 0.10
CA LYS A 8 4.61 -18.75 -0.23
C LYS A 8 4.91 -17.97 1.03
N LEU A 9 6.12 -17.41 1.09
CA LEU A 9 6.44 -16.38 2.08
C LEU A 9 5.73 -15.09 1.70
N ASN A 10 5.07 -14.47 2.68
CA ASN A 10 4.47 -13.16 2.48
C ASN A 10 5.56 -12.10 2.28
N ARG A 11 5.24 -11.13 1.43
CA ARG A 11 6.13 -10.01 1.12
C ARG A 11 5.60 -8.74 1.74
N THR A 12 6.47 -7.74 1.79
CA THR A 12 6.11 -6.39 2.22
C THR A 12 6.32 -5.45 1.05
N TRP A 13 5.31 -4.65 0.77
CA TRP A 13 5.29 -3.75 -0.38
C TRP A 13 5.19 -2.30 0.07
N LEU A 14 5.74 -1.40 -0.74
CA LEU A 14 5.47 0.02 -0.68
C LEU A 14 4.66 0.38 -1.92
N ALA A 15 3.46 0.93 -1.74
CA ALA A 15 2.59 1.32 -2.82
C ALA A 15 2.26 2.80 -2.73
N PHE A 16 2.02 3.42 -3.88
CA PHE A 16 1.76 4.85 -4.00
C PHE A 16 0.27 5.10 -4.18
N ALA A 17 -0.35 5.78 -3.21
CA ALA A 17 -1.75 6.14 -3.23
C ALA A 17 -1.92 7.54 -3.82
N ASN A 18 -2.49 7.63 -5.03
CA ASN A 18 -2.65 8.89 -5.74
C ASN A 18 -3.95 9.58 -5.35
N ARG A 19 -3.84 10.66 -4.56
CA ARG A 19 -4.99 11.45 -4.08
C ARG A 19 -5.77 12.12 -5.20
N LYS A 20 -5.15 12.37 -6.34
CA LYS A 20 -5.84 12.97 -7.50
C LYS A 20 -6.87 12.03 -8.10
N ARG A 21 -6.70 10.73 -7.93
CA ARG A 21 -7.62 9.71 -8.46
C ARG A 21 -8.65 9.27 -7.43
N CYS A 22 -8.22 9.07 -6.19
CA CYS A 22 -9.06 8.47 -5.15
C CYS A 22 -8.70 9.04 -3.78
N ARG A 23 -9.71 9.25 -2.96
CA ARG A 23 -9.54 9.69 -1.57
C ARG A 23 -9.30 8.47 -0.68
N HIS A 24 -8.11 7.87 -0.79
CA HIS A 24 -7.78 6.63 -0.09
C HIS A 24 -7.91 6.74 1.43
N ALA A 25 -7.43 7.84 2.02
CA ALA A 25 -7.51 8.04 3.47
C ALA A 25 -8.96 8.05 3.95
N ASP A 26 -9.85 8.74 3.24
CA ASP A 26 -11.27 8.79 3.59
C ASP A 26 -11.91 7.41 3.47
N ALA A 27 -11.56 6.66 2.42
CA ALA A 27 -12.06 5.29 2.23
C ALA A 27 -11.60 4.39 3.37
N ILE A 28 -10.32 4.45 3.75
CA ILE A 28 -9.77 3.65 4.85
C ILE A 28 -10.47 3.99 6.17
N HIS A 29 -10.66 5.27 6.46
CA HIS A 29 -11.31 5.69 7.71
C HIS A 29 -12.78 5.31 7.75
N SER A 30 -13.46 5.34 6.61
CA SER A 30 -14.89 5.03 6.52
C SER A 30 -15.17 3.53 6.44
N LEU A 31 -14.40 2.80 5.62
CA LEU A 31 -14.66 1.39 5.31
C LEU A 31 -13.74 0.43 6.08
N GLY A 32 -12.57 0.90 6.54
CA GLY A 32 -11.53 0.05 7.10
C GLY A 32 -10.70 -0.68 6.04
N PHE A 33 -10.95 -0.46 4.77
CA PHE A 33 -10.23 -1.07 3.66
C PHE A 33 -10.29 -0.20 2.41
N ILE A 34 -9.46 -0.54 1.42
CA ILE A 34 -9.53 0.00 0.06
C ILE A 34 -9.46 -1.14 -0.95
N SER A 35 -9.92 -0.85 -2.17
CA SER A 35 -9.76 -1.73 -3.33
C SER A 35 -8.54 -1.29 -4.12
N TRP A 36 -7.59 -2.21 -4.36
CA TRP A 36 -6.35 -1.92 -5.06
C TRP A 36 -6.29 -2.69 -6.38
N ARG A 37 -6.04 -1.99 -7.48
CA ARG A 37 -6.01 -2.59 -8.81
C ARG A 37 -5.00 -3.73 -8.91
N MET A 38 -5.41 -4.86 -9.50
CA MET A 38 -4.54 -6.02 -9.65
C MET A 38 -3.52 -5.91 -10.80
N GLY A 39 -3.57 -4.92 -11.65
CA GLY A 39 -2.74 -4.81 -12.85
C GLY A 39 -1.24 -5.03 -12.62
N ARG A 40 -0.53 -4.00 -12.16
CA ARG A 40 0.92 -4.06 -11.91
C ARG A 40 1.30 -4.65 -10.57
N ALA A 41 0.39 -4.60 -9.61
CA ALA A 41 0.61 -5.15 -8.28
C ALA A 41 0.58 -6.68 -8.34
N ARG A 42 1.54 -7.30 -7.70
CA ARG A 42 1.70 -8.77 -7.64
C ARG A 42 1.58 -9.23 -6.20
N PHE A 43 0.56 -8.76 -5.51
CA PHE A 43 0.33 -9.10 -4.11
C PHE A 43 -0.17 -10.53 -3.96
N SER A 44 0.11 -11.08 -2.79
CA SER A 44 -0.51 -12.34 -2.33
C SER A 44 -1.30 -12.08 -1.06
N ILE A 45 -2.33 -12.86 -0.79
CA ILE A 45 -3.10 -12.76 0.44
C ILE A 45 -2.15 -12.92 1.63
N GLY A 46 -2.24 -12.03 2.60
CA GLY A 46 -1.36 -11.96 3.76
C GLY A 46 -0.17 -11.01 3.60
N ASP A 47 0.10 -10.52 2.41
CA ASP A 47 1.16 -9.53 2.19
C ASP A 47 0.84 -8.23 2.91
N ILE A 48 1.88 -7.56 3.39
CA ILE A 48 1.79 -6.24 3.99
C ILE A 48 2.04 -5.19 2.91
N VAL A 49 1.22 -4.16 2.89
CA VAL A 49 1.35 -3.04 1.96
C VAL A 49 1.37 -1.75 2.75
N TYR A 50 2.49 -1.04 2.70
CA TYR A 50 2.58 0.32 3.23
C TYR A 50 2.16 1.31 2.14
N LEU A 51 1.30 2.26 2.48
CA LEU A 51 0.82 3.25 1.53
C LEU A 51 1.54 4.57 1.71
N PHE A 52 2.20 5.01 0.64
CA PHE A 52 2.74 6.35 0.49
C PHE A 52 1.63 7.25 -0.06
N MET A 53 1.27 8.29 0.69
CA MET A 53 0.18 9.20 0.34
C MET A 53 0.72 10.35 -0.52
N SER A 54 0.20 10.50 -1.73
CA SER A 54 0.73 11.47 -2.71
C SER A 54 0.55 12.93 -2.28
N ASP A 55 -0.53 13.24 -1.57
CA ASP A 55 -0.82 14.60 -1.12
C ASP A 55 -0.03 14.99 0.12
N GLU A 56 0.13 14.07 1.05
CA GLU A 56 0.86 14.30 2.31
C GLU A 56 2.36 14.07 2.17
N ARG A 57 2.80 13.38 1.12
CA ARG A 57 4.19 13.01 0.86
C ARG A 57 4.82 12.23 2.02
N CYS A 58 4.11 11.22 2.48
CA CYS A 58 4.57 10.34 3.57
C CYS A 58 3.90 8.97 3.50
N VAL A 59 4.53 7.98 4.15
CA VAL A 59 3.86 6.71 4.43
C VAL A 59 2.98 6.90 5.66
N ARG A 60 1.72 6.52 5.54
CA ARG A 60 0.74 6.74 6.62
C ARG A 60 0.04 5.46 7.06
N PHE A 61 -0.23 4.55 6.14
CA PHE A 61 -1.02 3.36 6.45
C PHE A 61 -0.25 2.07 6.25
N LYS A 62 -0.45 1.14 7.18
CA LYS A 62 -0.02 -0.25 7.06
C LYS A 62 -1.26 -1.08 6.79
N MET A 63 -1.29 -1.74 5.63
CA MET A 63 -2.41 -2.53 5.17
C MET A 63 -2.02 -4.00 5.05
N VAL A 64 -3.00 -4.88 5.05
CA VAL A 64 -2.80 -6.30 4.75
C VAL A 64 -3.72 -6.71 3.62
N VAL A 65 -3.22 -7.53 2.70
CA VAL A 65 -4.02 -8.10 1.61
C VAL A 65 -4.87 -9.23 2.17
N THR A 66 -6.19 -9.06 2.17
CA THR A 66 -7.12 -10.05 2.73
C THR A 66 -7.91 -10.81 1.67
N ALA A 67 -8.00 -10.27 0.46
CA ALA A 67 -8.71 -10.92 -0.64
C ALA A 67 -8.15 -10.48 -1.99
N GLU A 68 -8.40 -11.29 -3.01
CA GLU A 68 -8.04 -11.00 -4.41
C GLU A 68 -9.21 -11.32 -5.31
N ASN A 69 -9.12 -10.92 -6.58
CA ASN A 69 -10.17 -11.11 -7.58
C ASN A 69 -11.52 -10.52 -7.16
N CYS A 70 -11.50 -9.38 -6.47
CA CYS A 70 -12.67 -8.71 -5.95
C CYS A 70 -13.20 -7.66 -6.91
N LYS A 71 -14.49 -7.38 -6.85
CA LYS A 71 -15.05 -6.18 -7.45
C LYS A 71 -14.62 -4.98 -6.62
N ARG A 72 -14.45 -3.82 -7.28
CA ARG A 72 -14.12 -2.59 -6.57
C ARG A 72 -15.28 -2.18 -5.66
N GLU A 73 -14.96 -1.85 -4.41
CA GLU A 73 -15.94 -1.48 -3.38
C GLU A 73 -15.77 -0.07 -2.85
N ASP A 74 -14.75 0.67 -3.31
CA ASP A 74 -14.44 2.02 -2.83
C ASP A 74 -14.85 3.13 -3.80
N GLN A 75 -15.77 2.86 -4.72
CA GLN A 75 -16.20 3.78 -5.78
C GLN A 75 -16.61 5.15 -5.26
N ALA A 76 -17.29 5.20 -4.11
CA ALA A 76 -17.78 6.45 -3.52
C ALA A 76 -16.68 7.45 -3.17
N PHE A 77 -15.42 6.97 -3.05
CA PHE A 77 -14.27 7.79 -2.67
C PHE A 77 -13.40 8.18 -3.85
N TRP A 78 -13.78 7.79 -5.06
CA TRP A 78 -13.05 8.14 -6.27
C TRP A 78 -13.35 9.57 -6.69
N VAL A 79 -12.30 10.34 -7.01
CA VAL A 79 -12.39 11.71 -7.50
C VAL A 79 -12.73 11.71 -9.00
N GLU A 80 -12.06 10.85 -9.75
CA GLU A 80 -12.37 10.61 -11.17
C GLU A 80 -13.31 9.41 -11.31
N THR A 81 -13.73 9.09 -12.52
CA THR A 81 -14.57 7.91 -12.76
C THR A 81 -13.88 6.65 -12.23
N PRO A 82 -14.51 5.93 -11.29
CA PRO A 82 -13.88 4.72 -10.76
C PRO A 82 -13.75 3.66 -11.85
N PRO A 83 -12.59 2.96 -11.91
CA PRO A 83 -12.42 1.91 -12.88
C PRO A 83 -13.32 0.72 -12.59
N ASN A 84 -13.81 0.07 -13.63
CA ASN A 84 -14.50 -1.21 -13.52
C ASN A 84 -13.44 -2.31 -13.67
N ASP A 85 -12.75 -2.60 -12.57
CA ASP A 85 -11.60 -3.48 -12.56
C ASP A 85 -11.71 -4.57 -11.50
N ILE A 86 -10.79 -5.53 -11.57
CA ILE A 86 -10.63 -6.57 -10.56
C ILE A 86 -9.54 -6.10 -9.58
N THR A 87 -9.79 -6.26 -8.30
CA THR A 87 -8.96 -5.67 -7.25
C THR A 87 -8.54 -6.66 -6.17
N TYR A 88 -7.48 -6.28 -5.45
CA TYR A 88 -7.20 -6.79 -4.12
C TYR A 88 -7.99 -6.00 -3.10
N LYS A 89 -8.32 -6.63 -1.98
CA LYS A 89 -8.83 -5.95 -0.80
C LYS A 89 -7.66 -5.72 0.15
N LEU A 90 -7.40 -4.47 0.48
CA LEU A 90 -6.38 -4.07 1.45
C LEU A 90 -7.08 -3.57 2.70
N GLU A 91 -6.95 -4.28 3.81
CA GLU A 91 -7.54 -3.89 5.09
C GLU A 91 -6.52 -3.18 5.96
N LEU A 92 -6.99 -2.18 6.71
CA LEU A 92 -6.17 -1.39 7.61
C LEU A 92 -5.67 -2.23 8.79
N LEU A 93 -4.36 -2.18 9.05
CA LEU A 93 -3.76 -2.71 10.27
C LEU A 93 -3.37 -1.59 11.22
N GLU A 94 -2.63 -0.59 10.74
CA GLU A 94 -2.16 0.53 11.56
C GLU A 94 -2.09 1.80 10.74
N GLU A 95 -2.27 2.93 11.42
CA GLU A 95 -2.09 4.27 10.86
C GLU A 95 -1.00 4.98 11.65
N TYR A 96 -0.05 5.61 10.94
CA TYR A 96 1.01 6.41 11.53
C TYR A 96 0.82 7.88 11.17
N GLU A 97 0.79 8.76 12.18
CA GLU A 97 0.57 10.18 12.00
C GLU A 97 1.75 11.05 12.42
N GLY A 98 2.91 10.44 12.63
CA GLY A 98 4.12 11.16 13.01
C GLY A 98 4.88 11.73 11.80
N THR A 99 6.13 12.16 12.03
CA THR A 99 6.96 12.82 11.03
C THR A 99 8.11 11.97 10.49
N LYS A 100 8.30 10.78 11.03
CA LYS A 100 9.46 9.93 10.70
C LYS A 100 9.35 9.21 9.37
N LEU A 101 8.17 9.22 8.73
CA LEU A 101 7.93 8.56 7.45
C LEU A 101 7.60 9.55 6.33
N SER A 102 8.08 10.80 6.44
CA SER A 102 8.01 11.77 5.37
C SER A 102 8.90 11.37 4.19
N GLU A 103 8.61 11.89 3.00
CA GLU A 103 9.43 11.62 1.81
C GLU A 103 10.91 11.92 2.07
N LYS A 104 11.20 13.01 2.75
CA LYS A 104 12.58 13.39 3.11
C LYS A 104 13.24 12.31 3.96
N GLU A 105 12.58 11.84 4.99
CA GLU A 105 13.09 10.78 5.86
C GLU A 105 13.26 9.46 5.11
N LEU A 106 12.29 9.12 4.26
CA LEU A 106 12.35 7.90 3.45
C LEU A 106 13.53 7.94 2.47
N CYS A 107 13.81 9.10 1.88
CA CYS A 107 14.94 9.28 0.98
C CYS A 107 16.29 9.06 1.69
N MET A 108 16.36 9.40 2.96
CA MET A 108 17.56 9.13 3.78
C MET A 108 17.75 7.63 4.03
N HIS A 109 16.72 6.83 3.83
CA HIS A 109 16.75 5.38 4.04
C HIS A 109 16.52 4.58 2.76
N GLY A 110 16.86 5.16 1.63
CA GLY A 110 16.93 4.44 0.37
C GLY A 110 15.77 4.62 -0.59
N LEU A 111 14.77 5.46 -0.28
CA LEU A 111 13.71 5.77 -1.24
C LEU A 111 14.30 6.55 -2.41
N LYS A 112 14.05 6.05 -3.62
CA LYS A 112 14.37 6.76 -4.87
C LYS A 112 13.07 7.36 -5.38
N GLY A 113 13.05 8.66 -5.60
CA GLY A 113 11.84 9.37 -6.06
C GLY A 113 11.45 9.01 -7.49
N GLY A 114 10.45 9.70 -8.02
CA GLY A 114 10.00 9.55 -9.39
C GLY A 114 9.16 8.30 -9.62
N ARG A 115 9.44 7.58 -10.70
CA ARG A 115 8.66 6.42 -11.11
C ARG A 115 8.61 5.28 -10.09
N SER A 116 9.58 5.22 -9.18
CA SER A 116 9.58 4.18 -8.14
C SER A 116 8.39 4.28 -7.20
N LEU A 117 7.71 5.43 -7.16
CA LEU A 117 6.52 5.65 -6.35
C LEU A 117 5.23 5.21 -7.05
N GLU A 118 5.26 4.99 -8.36
CA GLU A 118 4.07 4.64 -9.14
C GLU A 118 3.81 3.14 -9.19
N VAL A 119 4.83 2.34 -8.90
CA VAL A 119 4.75 0.89 -8.97
C VAL A 119 5.06 0.30 -7.59
N PRO A 120 4.22 -0.61 -7.09
CA PRO A 120 4.49 -1.28 -5.83
C PRO A 120 5.88 -1.92 -5.84
N ASN A 121 6.64 -1.71 -4.77
CA ASN A 121 8.02 -2.14 -4.66
C ASN A 121 8.24 -2.91 -3.35
N CYS A 122 8.83 -4.09 -3.45
CA CYS A 122 9.22 -4.90 -2.29
C CYS A 122 10.74 -5.20 -2.26
N ASN A 123 11.51 -4.67 -3.21
CA ASN A 123 12.91 -5.04 -3.39
C ASN A 123 13.90 -4.16 -2.62
N ASN A 124 13.45 -3.09 -1.99
CA ASN A 124 14.31 -2.20 -1.24
C ASN A 124 14.27 -2.56 0.25
N SER A 125 15.11 -3.52 0.64
CA SER A 125 15.09 -4.06 2.00
C SER A 125 15.46 -3.04 3.07
N GLU A 126 16.38 -2.12 2.79
CA GLU A 126 16.75 -1.04 3.71
C GLU A 126 15.56 -0.15 4.03
N LEU A 127 14.86 0.31 2.99
CA LEU A 127 13.69 1.17 3.13
C LEU A 127 12.56 0.46 3.88
N ILE A 128 12.26 -0.78 3.50
CA ILE A 128 11.21 -1.56 4.14
C ILE A 128 11.54 -1.82 5.61
N CYS A 129 12.79 -2.13 5.95
CA CYS A 129 13.20 -2.28 7.35
C CYS A 129 13.02 -1.01 8.15
N TYR A 130 13.37 0.14 7.57
CA TYR A 130 13.15 1.42 8.23
C TYR A 130 11.66 1.66 8.51
N ILE A 131 10.81 1.50 7.50
CA ILE A 131 9.37 1.69 7.66
C ILE A 131 8.81 0.76 8.75
N LYS A 132 9.19 -0.52 8.72
CA LYS A 132 8.77 -1.49 9.73
C LYS A 132 9.16 -1.07 11.14
N SER A 133 10.32 -0.43 11.31
CA SER A 133 10.80 -0.01 12.63
C SER A 133 9.97 1.10 13.26
N ILE A 134 9.21 1.82 12.46
CA ILE A 134 8.36 2.94 12.90
C ILE A 134 6.95 2.48 13.27
N PHE A 135 6.42 1.50 12.56
CA PHE A 135 5.09 0.95 12.84
C PHE A 135 5.05 0.03 14.05
#